data_2da0f951757c3256b0ca6a3e937bb3c4
#
_entry.id   2da0f951757c3256b0ca6a3e937bb3c4
#
_cell.length_a   1.000
_cell.length_b   1.000
_cell.length_c   1.000
_cell.angle_alpha   90.00
_cell.angle_beta   90.00
_cell.angle_gamma   90.00
#
_symmetry.space_group_name_H-M   'P 1'
#
loop_
_entity.id
_entity.type
_entity.pdbx_description
1 polymer ?
#
loop_
_entity_poly.entity_id
_entity_poly.type
_entity_poly.pdbx_seq_one_letter_code
_entity_poly.pdbx_strand_id
1 'polypeptide(L)'
;NLPIVALETTIVSHGMPYPQNIETALNAEKIIKKEGATPATIGIVNGIITVGMSEEEIHYFGKEKNIIKVSRRDIPIVIAEKKNGATTVAGTMIISDLADIKVMATGGIGGVHRDANDTFDISADLQELGNSKLAVICSGPKSILDISLTLEYLETMGVPVIGYKTNFLPNFYSSESEFKVDYRFDTASKIANII
;
A
#
# COMPACT_ATOMS: atom_id res chain seq x y z
N ASN A 1 -19.21 -2.74 14.83
CA ASN A 1 -18.47 -2.95 13.58
C ASN A 1 -17.04 -3.32 13.93
N LEU A 2 -16.48 -4.34 13.28
CA LEU A 2 -15.07 -4.68 13.41
C LEU A 2 -14.21 -3.65 12.65
N PRO A 3 -12.99 -3.32 13.12
CA PRO A 3 -12.07 -2.48 12.37
C PRO A 3 -11.70 -3.13 11.04
N ILE A 4 -11.53 -2.33 10.00
CA ILE A 4 -11.20 -2.80 8.65
C ILE A 4 -9.77 -2.38 8.31
N VAL A 5 -9.01 -3.29 7.70
CA VAL A 5 -7.67 -3.03 7.19
C VAL A 5 -7.63 -3.30 5.68
N ALA A 6 -7.33 -2.28 4.90
CA ALA A 6 -7.19 -2.40 3.44
C ALA A 6 -5.88 -3.08 3.06
N LEU A 7 -5.92 -3.89 2.00
CA LEU A 7 -4.77 -4.55 1.39
C LEU A 7 -4.76 -4.28 -0.12
N GLU A 8 -3.58 -4.01 -0.68
CA GLU A 8 -3.40 -3.82 -2.12
C GLU A 8 -3.37 -5.14 -2.89
N THR A 9 -3.55 -5.07 -4.21
CA THR A 9 -3.48 -6.25 -5.09
C THR A 9 -2.32 -6.22 -6.09
N THR A 10 -1.55 -5.12 -6.19
CA THR A 10 -0.35 -5.13 -7.03
C THR A 10 0.65 -6.20 -6.60
N ILE A 11 0.80 -6.44 -5.30
CA ILE A 11 1.66 -7.52 -4.78
C ILE A 11 1.21 -8.90 -5.29
N VAL A 12 -0.10 -9.09 -5.49
CA VAL A 12 -0.68 -10.34 -5.98
C VAL A 12 -0.40 -10.54 -7.47
N SER A 13 -0.63 -9.52 -8.30
CA SER A 13 -0.56 -9.66 -9.77
C SER A 13 0.80 -9.32 -10.36
N HIS A 14 1.61 -8.48 -9.68
CA HIS A 14 2.84 -7.90 -10.26
C HIS A 14 4.05 -7.92 -9.32
N GLY A 15 3.87 -8.21 -8.03
CA GLY A 15 4.93 -8.05 -7.03
C GLY A 15 5.70 -9.32 -6.72
N MET A 16 5.06 -10.49 -6.84
CA MET A 16 5.65 -11.77 -6.44
C MET A 16 5.28 -12.87 -7.44
N PRO A 17 6.15 -13.90 -7.61
CA PRO A 17 5.83 -15.04 -8.46
C PRO A 17 4.74 -15.92 -7.84
N TYR A 18 4.00 -16.63 -8.71
CA TYR A 18 3.08 -17.69 -8.30
C TYR A 18 3.88 -18.91 -7.78
N PRO A 19 3.49 -19.60 -6.71
CA PRO A 19 2.28 -19.39 -5.90
C PRO A 19 2.46 -18.43 -4.69
N GLN A 20 3.67 -17.94 -4.42
CA GLN A 20 3.98 -17.12 -3.25
C GLN A 20 3.14 -15.85 -3.15
N ASN A 21 2.75 -15.27 -4.29
CA ASN A 21 1.91 -14.08 -4.35
C ASN A 21 0.55 -14.31 -3.66
N ILE A 22 -0.10 -15.44 -3.96
CA ILE A 22 -1.40 -15.81 -3.38
C ILE A 22 -1.24 -16.19 -1.91
N GLU A 23 -0.25 -17.02 -1.59
CA GLU A 23 0.04 -17.44 -0.22
C GLU A 23 0.29 -16.24 0.70
N THR A 24 1.03 -15.23 0.21
CA THR A 24 1.31 -14.01 0.96
C THR A 24 0.03 -13.20 1.20
N ALA A 25 -0.81 -13.02 0.18
CA ALA A 25 -2.07 -12.27 0.31
C ALA A 25 -3.03 -12.94 1.30
N LEU A 26 -3.27 -14.24 1.14
CA LEU A 26 -4.16 -14.99 2.03
C LEU A 26 -3.62 -15.08 3.46
N ASN A 27 -2.30 -15.20 3.64
CA ASN A 27 -1.70 -15.17 4.96
C ASN A 27 -1.83 -13.81 5.64
N ALA A 28 -1.69 -12.72 4.90
CA ALA A 28 -1.94 -11.36 5.43
C ALA A 28 -3.38 -11.21 5.92
N GLU A 29 -4.36 -11.66 5.13
CA GLU A 29 -5.77 -11.66 5.56
C GLU A 29 -5.99 -12.51 6.82
N LYS A 30 -5.39 -13.68 6.87
CA LYS A 30 -5.47 -14.59 8.04
C LYS A 30 -4.93 -13.94 9.31
N ILE A 31 -3.79 -13.23 9.19
CA ILE A 31 -3.19 -12.51 10.32
C ILE A 31 -4.13 -11.40 10.81
N ILE A 32 -4.67 -10.59 9.90
CA ILE A 32 -5.61 -9.51 10.24
C ILE A 32 -6.85 -10.07 10.95
N LYS A 33 -7.44 -11.16 10.45
CA LYS A 33 -8.59 -11.84 11.07
C LYS A 33 -8.24 -12.35 12.47
N LYS A 34 -7.04 -12.93 12.66
CA LYS A 34 -6.57 -13.42 13.95
C LYS A 34 -6.45 -12.31 15.00
N GLU A 35 -6.04 -11.12 14.56
CA GLU A 35 -5.92 -9.94 15.44
C GLU A 35 -7.24 -9.20 15.67
N GLY A 36 -8.37 -9.74 15.20
CA GLY A 36 -9.70 -9.23 15.46
C GLY A 36 -10.16 -8.11 14.52
N ALA A 37 -9.49 -7.93 13.39
CA ALA A 37 -9.89 -6.99 12.35
C ALA A 37 -10.43 -7.70 11.10
N THR A 38 -11.08 -6.95 10.22
CA THR A 38 -11.59 -7.45 8.93
C THR A 38 -10.62 -7.04 7.83
N PRO A 39 -9.97 -7.97 7.10
CA PRO A 39 -9.20 -7.61 5.92
C PRO A 39 -10.12 -7.21 4.78
N ALA A 40 -9.69 -6.22 4.01
CA ALA A 40 -10.35 -5.79 2.78
C ALA A 40 -9.32 -5.69 1.67
N THR A 41 -9.08 -6.81 0.98
CA THR A 41 -8.25 -6.83 -0.23
C THR A 41 -8.98 -6.08 -1.34
N ILE A 42 -8.33 -5.06 -1.94
CA ILE A 42 -8.96 -4.11 -2.87
C ILE A 42 -8.43 -4.31 -4.28
N GLY A 43 -9.36 -4.37 -5.22
CA GLY A 43 -9.08 -4.45 -6.66
C GLY A 43 -10.23 -3.90 -7.50
N ILE A 44 -10.10 -3.97 -8.81
CA ILE A 44 -11.17 -3.67 -9.76
C ILE A 44 -11.45 -4.95 -10.55
N VAL A 45 -12.65 -5.52 -10.40
CA VAL A 45 -13.06 -6.77 -11.04
C VAL A 45 -14.11 -6.46 -12.11
N ASN A 46 -13.80 -6.74 -13.39
CA ASN A 46 -14.68 -6.44 -14.51
C ASN A 46 -15.20 -4.99 -14.54
N GLY A 47 -14.34 -4.02 -14.17
CA GLY A 47 -14.68 -2.61 -14.10
C GLY A 47 -15.45 -2.22 -12.84
N ILE A 48 -15.62 -3.11 -11.86
CA ILE A 48 -16.30 -2.82 -10.61
C ILE A 48 -15.27 -2.70 -9.50
N ILE A 49 -15.26 -1.56 -8.78
CA ILE A 49 -14.45 -1.40 -7.58
C ILE A 49 -14.90 -2.43 -6.55
N THR A 50 -13.98 -3.30 -6.15
CA THR A 50 -14.24 -4.38 -5.19
C THR A 50 -13.42 -4.16 -3.93
N VAL A 51 -14.10 -4.01 -2.80
CA VAL A 51 -13.52 -3.86 -1.46
C VAL A 51 -13.82 -5.13 -0.67
N GLY A 52 -12.79 -5.90 -0.36
CA GLY A 52 -12.93 -7.24 0.22
C GLY A 52 -13.14 -8.29 -0.88
N MET A 53 -12.14 -8.45 -1.75
CA MET A 53 -12.13 -9.50 -2.78
C MET A 53 -12.26 -10.88 -2.15
N SER A 54 -12.98 -11.77 -2.81
CA SER A 54 -13.07 -13.18 -2.42
C SER A 54 -11.75 -13.93 -2.65
N GLU A 55 -11.59 -15.08 -2.01
CA GLU A 55 -10.41 -15.93 -2.20
C GLU A 55 -10.27 -16.37 -3.67
N GLU A 56 -11.38 -16.65 -4.36
CA GLU A 56 -11.42 -17.01 -5.78
C GLU A 56 -10.91 -15.83 -6.64
N GLU A 57 -11.31 -14.61 -6.34
CA GLU A 57 -10.85 -13.40 -7.05
C GLU A 57 -9.36 -13.15 -6.80
N ILE A 58 -8.86 -13.34 -5.57
CA ILE A 58 -7.44 -13.27 -5.26
C ILE A 58 -6.65 -14.33 -6.04
N HIS A 59 -7.14 -15.57 -6.08
CA HIS A 59 -6.53 -16.64 -6.86
C HIS A 59 -6.51 -16.32 -8.36
N TYR A 60 -7.59 -15.75 -8.89
CA TYR A 60 -7.68 -15.32 -10.29
C TYR A 60 -6.63 -14.23 -10.58
N PHE A 61 -6.56 -13.19 -9.75
CA PHE A 61 -5.59 -12.10 -9.89
C PHE A 61 -4.14 -12.56 -9.79
N GLY A 62 -3.87 -13.59 -9.00
CA GLY A 62 -2.52 -14.14 -8.84
C GLY A 62 -2.04 -15.01 -10.00
N LYS A 63 -2.95 -15.51 -10.84
CA LYS A 63 -2.64 -16.42 -11.97
C LYS A 63 -2.68 -15.72 -13.32
N GLU A 64 -3.60 -14.76 -13.48
CA GLU A 64 -3.85 -14.10 -14.76
C GLU A 64 -2.77 -13.07 -15.09
N LYS A 65 -2.30 -13.10 -16.35
CA LYS A 65 -1.25 -12.19 -16.84
C LYS A 65 -1.78 -10.83 -17.29
N ASN A 66 -3.08 -10.72 -17.58
CA ASN A 66 -3.71 -9.55 -18.17
C ASN A 66 -4.37 -8.63 -17.14
N ILE A 67 -3.98 -8.74 -15.87
CA ILE A 67 -4.44 -7.82 -14.84
C ILE A 67 -3.67 -6.51 -14.97
N ILE A 68 -4.40 -5.41 -15.14
CA ILE A 68 -3.79 -4.07 -15.30
C ILE A 68 -3.30 -3.58 -13.94
N LYS A 69 -2.08 -3.03 -13.89
CA LYS A 69 -1.60 -2.31 -12.69
C LYS A 69 -2.28 -0.95 -12.66
N VAL A 70 -3.02 -0.67 -11.58
CA VAL A 70 -3.91 0.49 -11.48
C VAL A 70 -3.44 1.46 -10.40
N SER A 71 -3.08 2.65 -10.82
CA SER A 71 -2.86 3.83 -9.98
C SER A 71 -3.97 4.86 -10.23
N ARG A 72 -3.87 6.07 -9.65
CA ARG A 72 -4.88 7.13 -9.75
C ARG A 72 -5.41 7.32 -11.18
N ARG A 73 -4.51 7.54 -12.14
CA ARG A 73 -4.87 7.83 -13.53
C ARG A 73 -5.59 6.69 -14.24
N ASP A 74 -5.36 5.46 -13.78
CA ASP A 74 -5.83 4.25 -14.48
C ASP A 74 -7.23 3.82 -14.02
N ILE A 75 -7.64 4.23 -12.80
CA ILE A 75 -8.94 3.85 -12.20
C ILE A 75 -10.11 4.12 -13.16
N PRO A 76 -10.32 5.35 -13.66
CA PRO A 76 -11.47 5.64 -14.51
C PRO A 76 -11.44 4.87 -15.84
N ILE A 77 -10.25 4.62 -16.38
CA ILE A 77 -10.07 3.89 -17.65
C ILE A 77 -10.43 2.42 -17.47
N VAL A 78 -9.91 1.78 -16.42
CA VAL A 78 -10.16 0.35 -16.14
C VAL A 78 -11.64 0.10 -15.86
N ILE A 79 -12.31 1.03 -15.17
CA ILE A 79 -13.76 0.98 -14.92
C ILE A 79 -14.54 1.11 -16.23
N ALA A 80 -14.24 2.12 -17.03
CA ALA A 80 -14.93 2.40 -18.28
C ALA A 80 -14.80 1.23 -19.30
N GLU A 81 -13.62 0.61 -19.34
CA GLU A 81 -13.34 -0.52 -20.22
C GLU A 81 -13.76 -1.87 -19.64
N LYS A 82 -14.35 -1.90 -18.44
CA LYS A 82 -14.78 -3.13 -17.73
C LYS A 82 -13.67 -4.17 -17.61
N LYS A 83 -12.45 -3.71 -17.37
CA LYS A 83 -11.27 -4.56 -17.20
C LYS A 83 -10.99 -4.92 -15.74
N ASN A 84 -10.05 -5.85 -15.54
CA ASN A 84 -9.54 -6.22 -14.24
C ASN A 84 -8.29 -5.39 -13.89
N GLY A 85 -8.24 -4.87 -12.68
CA GLY A 85 -7.18 -3.99 -12.24
C GLY A 85 -6.69 -4.30 -10.82
N ALA A 86 -5.39 -4.54 -10.70
CA ALA A 86 -4.70 -4.68 -9.42
C ALA A 86 -4.25 -3.30 -8.93
N THR A 87 -4.77 -2.88 -7.79
CA THR A 87 -4.51 -1.55 -7.24
C THR A 87 -3.12 -1.45 -6.63
N THR A 88 -2.41 -0.37 -6.95
CA THR A 88 -1.19 0.05 -6.25
C THR A 88 -1.52 0.59 -4.86
N VAL A 89 -0.51 0.94 -4.07
CA VAL A 89 -0.73 1.63 -2.80
C VAL A 89 -1.60 2.88 -3.02
N ALA A 90 -1.27 3.72 -4.00
CA ALA A 90 -2.08 4.88 -4.38
C ALA A 90 -3.52 4.52 -4.76
N GLY A 91 -3.71 3.55 -5.64
CA GLY A 91 -5.06 3.10 -6.03
C GLY A 91 -5.86 2.55 -4.85
N THR A 92 -5.20 1.81 -3.97
CA THR A 92 -5.82 1.26 -2.76
C THR A 92 -6.21 2.37 -1.78
N MET A 93 -5.35 3.38 -1.57
CA MET A 93 -5.67 4.52 -0.70
C MET A 93 -6.90 5.27 -1.19
N ILE A 94 -6.99 5.58 -2.49
CA ILE A 94 -8.14 6.27 -3.09
C ILE A 94 -9.44 5.50 -2.83
N ILE A 95 -9.42 4.20 -3.08
CA ILE A 95 -10.61 3.36 -2.88
C ILE A 95 -10.94 3.20 -1.39
N SER A 96 -9.92 3.13 -0.53
CA SER A 96 -10.09 3.08 0.92
C SER A 96 -10.78 4.34 1.45
N ASP A 97 -10.38 5.52 0.97
CA ASP A 97 -11.04 6.80 1.33
C ASP A 97 -12.51 6.82 0.90
N LEU A 98 -12.82 6.30 -0.30
CA LEU A 98 -14.21 6.17 -0.78
C LEU A 98 -15.04 5.20 0.11
N ALA A 99 -14.40 4.19 0.69
CA ALA A 99 -15.03 3.19 1.56
C ALA A 99 -14.95 3.55 3.06
N ASP A 100 -14.44 4.73 3.40
CA ASP A 100 -14.21 5.21 4.78
C ASP A 100 -13.33 4.27 5.63
N ILE A 101 -12.38 3.58 5.00
CA ILE A 101 -11.38 2.75 5.67
C ILE A 101 -10.22 3.66 6.14
N LYS A 102 -9.76 3.46 7.38
CA LYS A 102 -8.77 4.35 8.03
C LYS A 102 -7.36 3.75 8.10
N VAL A 103 -7.22 2.45 7.85
CA VAL A 103 -5.93 1.75 7.97
C VAL A 103 -5.69 0.86 6.75
N MET A 104 -4.50 0.93 6.20
CA MET A 104 -4.01 0.05 5.15
C MET A 104 -2.69 -0.59 5.59
N ALA A 105 -2.48 -1.84 5.20
CA ALA A 105 -1.21 -2.52 5.34
C ALA A 105 -0.64 -2.91 3.97
N THR A 106 0.67 -2.71 3.78
CA THR A 106 1.39 -3.10 2.56
C THR A 106 2.82 -3.51 2.89
N GLY A 107 3.49 -4.24 2.01
CA GLY A 107 4.89 -4.59 2.16
C GLY A 107 5.81 -3.37 2.07
N GLY A 108 5.53 -2.45 1.15
CA GLY A 108 6.31 -1.23 0.98
C GLY A 108 5.67 -0.26 0.01
N ILE A 109 5.93 1.02 0.23
CA ILE A 109 5.42 2.11 -0.60
C ILE A 109 6.36 2.40 -1.78
N GLY A 110 5.81 3.06 -2.80
CA GLY A 110 6.61 3.77 -3.80
C GLY A 110 7.26 5.01 -3.20
N GLY A 111 8.16 5.62 -3.95
CA GLY A 111 8.91 6.79 -3.52
C GLY A 111 9.49 7.55 -4.69
N VAL A 112 10.52 8.33 -4.44
CA VAL A 112 11.31 9.03 -5.45
C VAL A 112 12.33 8.06 -6.02
N HIS A 113 12.40 7.91 -7.35
CA HIS A 113 13.41 7.07 -8.00
C HIS A 113 14.79 7.75 -7.98
N ARG A 114 15.88 6.95 -8.02
CA ARG A 114 17.26 7.47 -7.88
C ARG A 114 17.64 8.52 -8.91
N ASP A 115 17.13 8.41 -10.13
CA ASP A 115 17.39 9.37 -11.21
C ASP A 115 16.26 10.39 -11.38
N ALA A 116 15.50 10.67 -10.32
CA ALA A 116 14.33 11.54 -10.40
C ALA A 116 14.67 13.00 -10.71
N ASN A 117 15.89 13.44 -10.45
CA ASN A 117 16.36 14.78 -10.83
C ASN A 117 16.31 15.00 -12.35
N ASP A 118 16.52 13.94 -13.13
CA ASP A 118 16.50 14.00 -14.60
C ASP A 118 15.17 13.52 -15.18
N THR A 119 14.52 12.56 -14.53
CA THR A 119 13.34 11.86 -15.06
C THR A 119 12.02 12.33 -14.47
N PHE A 120 12.03 13.00 -13.31
CA PHE A 120 10.86 13.29 -12.49
C PHE A 120 10.05 12.03 -12.13
N ASP A 121 10.70 10.84 -12.09
CA ASP A 121 10.02 9.58 -11.73
C ASP A 121 9.77 9.51 -10.23
N ILE A 122 8.59 9.99 -9.84
CA ILE A 122 8.08 10.05 -8.48
C ILE A 122 6.79 9.25 -8.44
N SER A 123 6.70 8.32 -7.49
CA SER A 123 5.51 7.48 -7.32
C SER A 123 4.27 8.30 -6.92
N ALA A 124 3.14 8.00 -7.54
CA ALA A 124 1.85 8.55 -7.13
C ALA A 124 1.48 8.18 -5.67
N ASP A 125 2.08 7.14 -5.10
CA ASP A 125 1.86 6.76 -3.71
C ASP A 125 2.16 7.93 -2.76
N LEU A 126 3.21 8.73 -3.05
CA LEU A 126 3.59 9.86 -2.20
C LEU A 126 2.55 11.00 -2.24
N GLN A 127 1.95 11.24 -3.40
CA GLN A 127 0.89 12.24 -3.52
C GLN A 127 -0.37 11.80 -2.77
N GLU A 128 -0.72 10.51 -2.88
CA GLU A 128 -1.89 9.99 -2.17
C GLU A 128 -1.68 9.97 -0.65
N LEU A 129 -0.46 9.68 -0.17
CA LEU A 129 -0.13 9.81 1.25
C LEU A 129 -0.37 11.23 1.79
N GLY A 130 -0.08 12.26 0.99
CA GLY A 130 -0.35 13.65 1.36
C GLY A 130 -1.83 14.05 1.25
N ASN A 131 -2.64 13.35 0.48
CA ASN A 131 -4.04 13.69 0.23
C ASN A 131 -5.04 12.83 1.03
N SER A 132 -4.64 11.65 1.47
CA SER A 132 -5.50 10.70 2.17
C SER A 132 -5.48 10.90 3.69
N LYS A 133 -6.58 10.52 4.33
CA LYS A 133 -6.69 10.47 5.80
C LYS A 133 -6.42 9.07 6.36
N LEU A 134 -5.84 8.22 5.56
CA LEU A 134 -5.59 6.81 5.87
C LEU A 134 -4.17 6.62 6.41
N ALA A 135 -4.02 5.84 7.47
CA ALA A 135 -2.71 5.39 7.94
C ALA A 135 -2.21 4.20 7.12
N VAL A 136 -1.00 4.31 6.56
CA VAL A 136 -0.36 3.23 5.81
C VAL A 136 0.73 2.58 6.66
N ILE A 137 0.55 1.30 6.99
CA ILE A 137 1.53 0.49 7.73
C ILE A 137 2.37 -0.27 6.71
N CYS A 138 3.69 -0.06 6.72
CA CYS A 138 4.59 -0.67 5.73
C CYS A 138 6.01 -0.89 6.27
N SER A 139 6.84 -1.57 5.49
CA SER A 139 8.28 -1.74 5.74
C SER A 139 9.13 -0.63 5.07
N GLY A 140 8.57 0.58 4.94
CA GLY A 140 9.24 1.71 4.30
C GLY A 140 9.13 1.73 2.77
N PRO A 141 9.88 2.61 2.11
CA PRO A 141 10.00 2.64 0.65
C PRO A 141 10.68 1.37 0.11
N LYS A 142 10.33 0.97 -1.11
CA LYS A 142 10.99 -0.16 -1.78
C LYS A 142 12.48 0.12 -1.98
N SER A 143 13.33 -0.90 -1.84
CA SER A 143 14.81 -0.78 -1.80
C SER A 143 15.46 -0.16 -3.05
N ILE A 144 14.76 -0.11 -4.18
CA ILE A 144 15.24 0.50 -5.43
C ILE A 144 15.14 2.03 -5.44
N LEU A 145 14.45 2.61 -4.45
CA LEU A 145 14.13 4.02 -4.39
C LEU A 145 15.23 4.83 -3.67
N ASP A 146 15.21 6.14 -3.87
CA ASP A 146 15.99 7.09 -3.10
C ASP A 146 15.24 7.43 -1.81
N ILE A 147 15.74 6.92 -0.68
CA ILE A 147 15.09 7.09 0.62
C ILE A 147 15.17 8.54 1.08
N SER A 148 16.31 9.20 0.89
CA SER A 148 16.49 10.59 1.29
C SER A 148 15.50 11.51 0.58
N LEU A 149 15.45 11.46 -0.75
CA LEU A 149 14.50 12.25 -1.53
C LEU A 149 13.05 11.87 -1.25
N THR A 150 12.77 10.62 -0.92
CA THR A 150 11.43 10.17 -0.54
C THR A 150 10.98 10.81 0.78
N LEU A 151 11.86 10.88 1.79
CA LEU A 151 11.57 11.52 3.07
C LEU A 151 11.34 13.03 2.90
N GLU A 152 12.20 13.73 2.14
CA GLU A 152 12.04 15.14 1.81
C GLU A 152 10.69 15.43 1.11
N TYR A 153 10.30 14.54 0.20
CA TYR A 153 9.00 14.67 -0.48
C TYR A 153 7.83 14.49 0.50
N LEU A 154 7.90 13.48 1.38
CA LEU A 154 6.87 13.23 2.39
C LEU A 154 6.75 14.41 3.38
N GLU A 155 7.88 14.98 3.81
CA GLU A 155 7.89 16.19 4.65
C GLU A 155 7.19 17.35 3.93
N THR A 156 7.54 17.62 2.68
CA THR A 156 6.91 18.66 1.86
C THR A 156 5.40 18.47 1.74
N MET A 157 4.94 17.22 1.65
CA MET A 157 3.51 16.87 1.59
C MET A 157 2.82 16.87 2.97
N GLY A 158 3.56 17.12 4.05
CA GLY A 158 3.04 17.14 5.42
C GLY A 158 2.68 15.75 5.96
N VAL A 159 3.31 14.69 5.44
CA VAL A 159 3.07 13.30 5.85
C VAL A 159 3.99 12.93 7.00
N PRO A 160 3.46 12.67 8.21
CA PRO A 160 4.29 12.24 9.34
C PRO A 160 4.80 10.81 9.13
N VAL A 161 6.12 10.62 9.24
CA VAL A 161 6.77 9.31 9.17
C VAL A 161 7.03 8.81 10.60
N ILE A 162 6.31 7.75 10.99
CA ILE A 162 6.31 7.23 12.35
C ILE A 162 6.98 5.86 12.40
N GLY A 163 8.00 5.72 13.24
CA GLY A 163 8.63 4.44 13.57
C GLY A 163 7.90 3.71 14.70
N TYR A 164 7.35 2.53 14.42
CA TYR A 164 6.84 1.65 15.46
C TYR A 164 7.97 0.80 16.03
N LYS A 165 8.35 1.09 17.29
CA LYS A 165 9.45 0.44 18.01
C LYS A 165 10.84 0.57 17.33
N THR A 166 11.00 1.50 16.41
CA THR A 166 12.26 1.74 15.72
C THR A 166 12.57 3.25 15.66
N ASN A 167 13.85 3.59 15.67
CA ASN A 167 14.35 4.94 15.42
C ASN A 167 14.76 5.16 13.97
N PHE A 168 14.78 4.09 13.17
CA PHE A 168 15.25 4.12 11.79
C PHE A 168 14.15 3.67 10.84
N LEU A 169 14.10 4.27 9.68
CA LEU A 169 13.22 3.86 8.60
C LEU A 169 13.69 2.50 8.07
N PRO A 170 12.83 1.48 7.97
CA PRO A 170 13.21 0.24 7.31
C PRO A 170 13.49 0.47 5.82
N ASN A 171 14.44 -0.29 5.28
CA ASN A 171 14.74 -0.30 3.84
C ASN A 171 14.21 -1.60 3.22
N PHE A 172 12.89 -1.77 3.21
CA PHE A 172 12.12 -2.86 2.66
C PHE A 172 12.55 -4.28 3.11
N TYR A 173 13.77 -4.72 2.73
CA TYR A 173 14.34 -6.03 3.12
C TYR A 173 15.22 -5.96 4.36
N SER A 174 15.62 -4.76 4.78
CA SER A 174 16.41 -4.53 5.98
C SER A 174 15.58 -3.84 7.03
N SER A 175 15.65 -4.31 8.28
CA SER A 175 14.94 -3.70 9.41
C SER A 175 15.47 -2.31 9.77
N GLU A 176 16.67 -1.98 9.34
CA GLU A 176 17.32 -0.71 9.62
C GLU A 176 17.98 -0.13 8.38
N SER A 177 17.95 1.20 8.27
CA SER A 177 18.71 2.02 7.33
C SER A 177 19.52 3.06 8.10
N GLU A 178 20.28 3.89 7.41
CA GLU A 178 20.96 5.06 8.00
C GLU A 178 20.01 6.23 8.29
N PHE A 179 18.77 6.20 7.75
CA PHE A 179 17.80 7.26 7.86
C PHE A 179 16.96 7.12 9.13
N LYS A 180 16.96 8.17 9.97
CA LYS A 180 16.14 8.21 11.17
C LYS A 180 14.72 8.62 10.84
N VAL A 181 13.77 8.12 11.64
CA VAL A 181 12.40 8.63 11.64
C VAL A 181 12.30 9.80 12.64
N ASP A 182 11.41 10.76 12.35
CA ASP A 182 11.22 11.94 13.22
C ASP A 182 10.52 11.58 14.51
N TYR A 183 9.61 10.62 14.45
CA TYR A 183 8.75 10.23 15.58
C TYR A 183 8.83 8.72 15.80
N ARG A 184 9.08 8.33 17.06
CA ARG A 184 9.02 6.93 17.50
C ARG A 184 7.94 6.73 18.53
N PHE A 185 7.14 5.68 18.35
CA PHE A 185 6.19 5.20 19.36
C PHE A 185 6.35 3.70 19.56
N ASP A 186 6.30 3.27 20.84
CA ASP A 186 6.52 1.87 21.20
C ASP A 186 5.21 1.09 21.42
N THR A 187 4.05 1.76 21.32
CA THR A 187 2.74 1.14 21.49
C THR A 187 1.79 1.52 20.35
N ALA A 188 1.05 0.54 19.85
CA ALA A 188 0.06 0.75 18.79
C ALA A 188 -1.05 1.73 19.22
N SER A 189 -1.44 1.72 20.50
CA SER A 189 -2.47 2.64 21.01
C SER A 189 -2.08 4.11 20.93
N LYS A 190 -0.78 4.45 21.11
CA LYS A 190 -0.31 5.82 20.91
C LYS A 190 -0.40 6.24 19.46
N ILE A 191 -0.08 5.35 18.53
CA ILE A 191 -0.20 5.62 17.09
C ILE A 191 -1.67 5.77 16.71
N ALA A 192 -2.54 4.90 17.20
CA ALA A 192 -3.99 4.96 16.94
C ALA A 192 -4.65 6.26 17.43
N ASN A 193 -4.09 6.93 18.43
CA ASN A 193 -4.58 8.24 18.90
C ASN A 193 -4.11 9.43 18.03
N ILE A 194 -3.19 9.19 17.09
CA ILE A 194 -2.68 10.20 16.14
C ILE A 194 -3.49 10.17 14.84
N ILE A 195 -4.00 8.99 14.47
CA ILE A 195 -4.85 8.72 13.32
C ILE A 195 -6.30 9.12 13.63
#